data_669f08d22976ad486d809d4c85bbf3d1
#
_entry.id   669f08d22976ad486d809d4c85bbf3d1
#
_cell.length_a   1.000
_cell.length_b   1.000
_cell.length_c   1.000
_cell.angle_alpha   90.00
_cell.angle_beta   90.00
_cell.angle_gamma   90.00
#
_symmetry.space_group_name_H-M   'P 1'
#
loop_
_entity.id
_entity.type
_entity.pdbx_description
1 polymer ?
#
loop_
_entity_poly.entity_id
_entity_poly.type
_entity_poly.pdbx_seq_one_letter_code
_entity_poly.pdbx_strand_id
1 'polypeptide(L)'
;MKPGYTPQILDTLKSNNVKAAFFITGHYLNTQSDLVKRMIDEGHIVGNHTVNHPSMPDLTNNKLKEEITKLHMAVFEKFNYEMKYLRPPKGEFSQRTLELTKSLGYTTVMWSFAYDDWDENKQGREEYAKTKILSNTHNGAVILLHANSKDNANILDEVIKEIQKQGYEFKTLDEFKR
;
A
#
# COMPACT_ATOMS: atom_id res chain seq x y z
N MET A 1 17.88 -4.92 -4.83
CA MET A 1 16.61 -5.64 -5.13
C MET A 1 16.04 -5.06 -6.40
N LYS A 2 15.48 -5.87 -7.29
CA LYS A 2 14.81 -5.35 -8.49
C LYS A 2 13.60 -4.50 -8.06
N PRO A 3 13.20 -3.50 -8.85
CA PRO A 3 12.07 -2.60 -8.49
C PRO A 3 10.71 -3.32 -8.46
N GLY A 4 10.69 -4.62 -8.60
CA GLY A 4 9.47 -5.39 -8.79
C GLY A 4 8.73 -4.95 -10.04
N TYR A 5 7.42 -4.96 -9.98
CA TYR A 5 6.56 -4.51 -11.07
C TYR A 5 5.99 -3.10 -10.82
N THR A 6 6.53 -2.38 -9.83
CA THR A 6 6.05 -1.02 -9.49
C THR A 6 6.04 -0.04 -10.67
N PRO A 7 7.06 0.02 -11.56
CA PRO A 7 6.99 0.90 -12.73
C PRO A 7 5.79 0.60 -13.62
N GLN A 8 5.54 -0.66 -13.95
CA GLN A 8 4.40 -1.09 -14.75
C GLN A 8 3.06 -0.76 -14.09
N ILE A 9 2.98 -0.99 -12.76
CA ILE A 9 1.77 -0.67 -11.98
C ILE A 9 1.49 0.84 -12.02
N LEU A 10 2.49 1.69 -11.84
CA LEU A 10 2.35 3.14 -11.93
C LEU A 10 1.90 3.58 -13.33
N ASP A 11 2.47 3.00 -14.40
CA ASP A 11 2.06 3.27 -15.78
C ASP A 11 0.58 2.92 -15.99
N THR A 12 0.15 1.77 -15.50
CA THR A 12 -1.25 1.31 -15.59
C THR A 12 -2.20 2.22 -14.81
N LEU A 13 -1.85 2.58 -13.57
CA LEU A 13 -2.65 3.49 -12.76
C LEU A 13 -2.79 4.86 -13.43
N LYS A 14 -1.70 5.38 -14.00
CA LYS A 14 -1.69 6.65 -14.73
C LYS A 14 -2.58 6.61 -15.97
N SER A 15 -2.48 5.55 -16.78
CA SER A 15 -3.27 5.41 -18.02
C SER A 15 -4.78 5.28 -17.77
N ASN A 16 -5.17 4.76 -16.61
CA ASN A 16 -6.56 4.64 -16.17
C ASN A 16 -7.04 5.80 -15.29
N ASN A 17 -6.18 6.80 -15.03
CA ASN A 17 -6.47 7.92 -14.11
C ASN A 17 -6.91 7.45 -12.70
N VAL A 18 -6.31 6.39 -12.19
CA VAL A 18 -6.59 5.83 -10.84
C VAL A 18 -5.45 6.18 -9.89
N LYS A 19 -5.78 6.58 -8.67
CA LYS A 19 -4.81 6.81 -7.60
C LYS A 19 -4.88 5.69 -6.59
N ALA A 20 -3.70 5.29 -6.08
CA ALA A 20 -3.55 4.24 -5.08
C ALA A 20 -2.80 4.75 -3.85
N ALA A 21 -2.81 3.96 -2.78
CA ALA A 21 -1.96 4.16 -1.62
C ALA A 21 -0.84 3.12 -1.61
N PHE A 22 0.41 3.58 -1.60
CA PHE A 22 1.61 2.75 -1.52
C PHE A 22 2.18 2.80 -0.11
N PHE A 23 2.11 1.70 0.61
CA PHE A 23 2.70 1.59 1.94
C PHE A 23 4.13 1.08 1.83
N ILE A 24 5.10 1.97 2.06
CA ILE A 24 6.52 1.70 1.83
C ILE A 24 7.27 1.42 3.15
N THR A 25 8.34 0.63 3.06
CA THR A 25 9.29 0.42 4.16
C THR A 25 10.53 1.28 4.02
N GLY A 26 11.36 1.35 5.07
CA GLY A 26 12.66 2.03 5.00
C GLY A 26 13.59 1.42 3.94
N HIS A 27 13.57 0.09 3.80
CA HIS A 27 14.33 -0.58 2.75
C HIS A 27 13.87 -0.14 1.34
N TYR A 28 12.56 -0.06 1.11
CA TYR A 28 12.02 0.38 -0.18
C TYR A 28 12.41 1.83 -0.48
N LEU A 29 12.29 2.72 0.50
CA LEU A 29 12.72 4.13 0.36
C LEU A 29 14.20 4.23 -0.05
N ASN A 30 15.07 3.44 0.58
CA ASN A 30 16.51 3.49 0.33
C ASN A 30 16.90 2.92 -1.04
N THR A 31 16.19 1.90 -1.52
CA THR A 31 16.55 1.19 -2.76
C THR A 31 15.78 1.67 -3.98
N GLN A 32 14.61 2.29 -3.81
CA GLN A 32 13.68 2.67 -4.87
C GLN A 32 13.18 4.12 -4.71
N SER A 33 14.05 5.00 -4.28
CA SER A 33 13.71 6.39 -3.98
C SER A 33 13.06 7.14 -5.13
N ASP A 34 13.51 6.89 -6.37
CA ASP A 34 12.96 7.53 -7.57
C ASP A 34 11.51 7.08 -7.83
N LEU A 35 11.19 5.82 -7.50
CA LEU A 35 9.80 5.33 -7.58
C LEU A 35 8.92 5.95 -6.50
N VAL A 36 9.45 6.16 -5.28
CA VAL A 36 8.72 6.88 -4.22
C VAL A 36 8.44 8.31 -4.65
N LYS A 37 9.44 9.00 -5.23
CA LYS A 37 9.23 10.34 -5.80
C LYS A 37 8.15 10.32 -6.87
N ARG A 38 8.20 9.35 -7.79
CA ARG A 38 7.20 9.18 -8.86
C ARG A 38 5.79 8.97 -8.30
N MET A 39 5.63 8.15 -7.25
CA MET A 39 4.34 7.96 -6.58
C MET A 39 3.77 9.29 -6.08
N ILE A 40 4.60 10.11 -5.44
CA ILE A 40 4.21 11.42 -4.92
C ILE A 40 3.84 12.39 -6.07
N ASP A 41 4.72 12.51 -7.08
CA ASP A 41 4.52 13.41 -8.22
C ASP A 41 3.27 13.07 -9.04
N GLU A 42 2.92 11.77 -9.12
CA GLU A 42 1.72 11.30 -9.80
C GLU A 42 0.45 11.37 -8.92
N GLY A 43 0.56 11.89 -7.70
CA GLY A 43 -0.57 12.13 -6.80
C GLY A 43 -1.10 10.87 -6.11
N HIS A 44 -0.27 9.84 -5.97
CA HIS A 44 -0.59 8.70 -5.12
C HIS A 44 -0.30 9.00 -3.66
N ILE A 45 -1.00 8.30 -2.75
CA ILE A 45 -0.69 8.36 -1.32
C ILE A 45 0.51 7.46 -1.02
N VAL A 46 1.53 8.03 -0.37
CA VAL A 46 2.63 7.26 0.20
C VAL A 46 2.40 7.10 1.70
N GLY A 47 2.20 5.88 2.16
CA GLY A 47 1.92 5.52 3.54
C GLY A 47 3.10 4.83 4.22
N ASN A 48 3.10 4.88 5.55
CA ASN A 48 4.12 4.29 6.40
C ASN A 48 3.88 2.79 6.62
N HIS A 49 4.90 1.98 6.36
CA HIS A 49 4.87 0.52 6.62
C HIS A 49 6.02 0.10 7.55
N THR A 50 6.48 1.03 8.40
CA THR A 50 7.64 0.93 9.30
C THR A 50 8.99 0.84 8.57
N VAL A 51 10.10 1.01 9.28
CA VAL A 51 11.44 0.91 8.67
C VAL A 51 11.75 -0.53 8.29
N ASN A 52 11.61 -1.47 9.23
CA ASN A 52 12.11 -2.85 9.11
C ASN A 52 11.00 -3.91 8.98
N HIS A 53 9.73 -3.52 8.87
CA HIS A 53 8.59 -4.42 8.76
C HIS A 53 8.45 -5.43 9.92
N PRO A 54 8.62 -5.03 11.19
CA PRO A 54 8.45 -5.92 12.34
C PRO A 54 6.97 -6.18 12.66
N SER A 55 6.69 -7.23 13.45
CA SER A 55 5.41 -7.35 14.14
C SER A 55 5.27 -6.20 15.15
N MET A 56 4.32 -5.30 14.94
CA MET A 56 4.16 -4.12 15.81
C MET A 56 3.80 -4.48 17.25
N PRO A 57 2.93 -5.49 17.53
CA PRO A 57 2.63 -5.93 18.89
C PRO A 57 3.83 -6.41 19.68
N ASP A 58 4.85 -6.95 19.02
CA ASP A 58 6.04 -7.51 19.69
C ASP A 58 7.05 -6.43 20.11
N LEU A 59 6.87 -5.20 19.66
CA LEU A 59 7.75 -4.09 19.99
C LEU A 59 7.31 -3.36 21.27
N THR A 60 8.29 -2.83 22.02
CA THR A 60 8.00 -1.82 23.04
C THR A 60 7.49 -0.53 22.39
N ASN A 61 6.79 0.32 23.16
CA ASN A 61 6.30 1.60 22.64
C ASN A 61 7.41 2.47 22.04
N ASN A 62 8.57 2.51 22.69
CA ASN A 62 9.70 3.31 22.20
C ASN A 62 10.24 2.79 20.86
N LYS A 63 10.40 1.47 20.72
CA LYS A 63 10.85 0.86 19.47
C LYS A 63 9.83 1.04 18.36
N LEU A 64 8.54 0.88 18.65
CA LEU A 64 7.48 1.09 17.65
C LEU A 64 7.43 2.56 17.20
N LYS A 65 7.51 3.50 18.17
CA LYS A 65 7.61 4.93 17.83
C LYS A 65 8.81 5.20 16.92
N GLU A 66 9.97 4.63 17.23
CA GLU A 66 11.18 4.78 16.44
C GLU A 66 11.01 4.24 15.00
N GLU A 67 10.44 3.04 14.84
CA GLU A 67 10.13 2.43 13.54
C GLU A 67 9.23 3.31 12.66
N ILE A 68 8.25 3.97 13.26
CA ILE A 68 7.30 4.84 12.55
C ILE A 68 7.95 6.19 12.24
N THR A 69 8.55 6.85 13.23
CA THR A 69 9.04 8.22 13.08
C THR A 69 10.29 8.31 12.22
N LYS A 70 11.20 7.33 12.27
CA LYS A 70 12.39 7.32 11.40
C LYS A 70 12.02 7.28 9.92
N LEU A 71 11.05 6.46 9.54
CA LEU A 71 10.61 6.42 8.14
C LEU A 71 9.90 7.71 7.74
N HIS A 72 9.06 8.25 8.63
CA HIS A 72 8.39 9.52 8.39
C HIS A 72 9.40 10.64 8.11
N MET A 73 10.36 10.82 9.00
CA MET A 73 11.39 11.85 8.85
C MET A 73 12.20 11.67 7.58
N ALA A 74 12.61 10.44 7.26
CA ALA A 74 13.37 10.16 6.04
C ALA A 74 12.61 10.52 4.76
N VAL A 75 11.29 10.28 4.71
CA VAL A 75 10.43 10.66 3.58
C VAL A 75 10.25 12.18 3.55
N PHE A 76 9.99 12.80 4.71
CA PHE A 76 9.81 14.24 4.82
C PHE A 76 11.07 15.02 4.40
N GLU A 77 12.22 14.67 4.93
CA GLU A 77 13.50 15.30 4.60
C GLU A 77 13.85 15.19 3.10
N LYS A 78 13.49 14.05 2.49
CA LYS A 78 13.85 13.80 1.10
C LYS A 78 12.88 14.42 0.10
N PHE A 79 11.60 14.47 0.41
CA PHE A 79 10.55 14.83 -0.55
C PHE A 79 9.63 15.96 -0.07
N ASN A 80 9.80 16.47 1.15
CA ASN A 80 8.87 17.40 1.80
C ASN A 80 7.43 16.87 1.80
N TYR A 81 7.27 15.54 2.04
CA TYR A 81 6.00 14.84 2.01
C TYR A 81 5.66 14.27 3.38
N GLU A 82 4.49 14.63 3.92
CA GLU A 82 3.97 14.13 5.19
C GLU A 82 3.11 12.88 4.99
N MET A 83 3.53 11.77 5.57
CA MET A 83 2.74 10.54 5.57
C MET A 83 1.64 10.61 6.63
N LYS A 84 0.38 10.45 6.23
CA LYS A 84 -0.81 10.49 7.10
C LYS A 84 -1.35 9.10 7.45
N TYR A 85 -1.00 8.10 6.68
CA TYR A 85 -1.54 6.74 6.76
C TYR A 85 -0.45 5.75 7.13
N LEU A 86 -0.81 4.78 7.99
CA LEU A 86 0.06 3.66 8.35
C LEU A 86 -0.69 2.35 8.13
N ARG A 87 -0.02 1.38 7.53
CA ARG A 87 -0.50 -0.01 7.46
C ARG A 87 0.40 -0.87 8.34
N PRO A 88 -0.18 -1.59 9.33
CA PRO A 88 0.60 -2.51 10.16
C PRO A 88 1.27 -3.60 9.31
N PRO A 89 2.58 -3.84 9.49
CA PRO A 89 3.23 -5.01 8.93
C PRO A 89 2.49 -6.31 9.27
N LYS A 90 2.36 -7.21 8.29
CA LYS A 90 1.65 -8.50 8.40
C LYS A 90 0.16 -8.39 8.79
N GLY A 91 -0.38 -7.16 8.90
CA GLY A 91 -1.73 -6.94 9.45
C GLY A 91 -1.82 -7.13 10.96
N GLU A 92 -0.71 -7.23 11.66
CA GLU A 92 -0.65 -7.48 13.10
C GLU A 92 -0.74 -6.18 13.89
N PHE A 93 -1.72 -6.09 14.77
CA PHE A 93 -1.95 -4.94 15.62
C PHE A 93 -2.50 -5.35 17.00
N SER A 94 -2.45 -4.43 17.94
CA SER A 94 -3.12 -4.51 19.24
C SER A 94 -3.73 -3.17 19.58
N GLN A 95 -4.61 -3.08 20.57
CA GLN A 95 -5.15 -1.80 21.04
C GLN A 95 -4.03 -0.81 21.34
N ARG A 96 -2.99 -1.24 22.08
CA ARG A 96 -1.82 -0.43 22.39
C ARG A 96 -1.14 0.15 21.14
N THR A 97 -0.94 -0.68 20.11
CA THR A 97 -0.26 -0.21 18.88
C THR A 97 -1.14 0.74 18.05
N LEU A 98 -2.45 0.55 18.04
CA LEU A 98 -3.39 1.47 17.39
C LEU A 98 -3.43 2.83 18.11
N GLU A 99 -3.48 2.84 19.44
CA GLU A 99 -3.46 4.07 20.25
C GLU A 99 -2.16 4.84 20.04
N LEU A 100 -1.01 4.15 20.05
CA LEU A 100 0.28 4.78 19.79
C LEU A 100 0.34 5.37 18.35
N THR A 101 -0.08 4.62 17.36
CA THR A 101 -0.12 5.06 15.97
C THR A 101 -1.00 6.31 15.82
N LYS A 102 -2.17 6.31 16.44
CA LYS A 102 -3.08 7.46 16.48
C LYS A 102 -2.46 8.67 17.18
N SER A 103 -1.75 8.46 18.30
CA SER A 103 -1.08 9.54 19.05
C SER A 103 0.06 10.20 18.26
N LEU A 104 0.61 9.49 17.26
CA LEU A 104 1.60 10.01 16.33
C LEU A 104 0.97 10.70 15.10
N GLY A 105 -0.35 10.88 15.07
CA GLY A 105 -1.06 11.56 13.99
C GLY A 105 -1.44 10.68 12.80
N TYR A 106 -1.25 9.36 12.89
CA TYR A 106 -1.57 8.46 11.79
C TYR A 106 -2.98 7.90 11.83
N THR A 107 -3.57 7.75 10.66
CA THR A 107 -4.71 6.86 10.43
C THR A 107 -4.20 5.48 10.08
N THR A 108 -4.55 4.47 10.89
CA THR A 108 -4.25 3.07 10.57
C THR A 108 -5.20 2.56 9.49
N VAL A 109 -4.64 1.96 8.44
CA VAL A 109 -5.39 1.43 7.31
C VAL A 109 -5.25 -0.09 7.28
N MET A 110 -6.39 -0.77 7.31
CA MET A 110 -6.51 -2.20 7.07
C MET A 110 -7.13 -2.43 5.69
N TRP A 111 -7.49 -3.65 5.38
CA TRP A 111 -8.10 -4.03 4.10
C TRP A 111 -9.31 -4.94 4.31
N SER A 112 -10.21 -4.94 3.35
CA SER A 112 -11.36 -5.84 3.32
C SER A 112 -11.07 -7.13 2.56
N PHE A 113 -10.10 -7.09 1.64
CA PHE A 113 -9.69 -8.23 0.83
C PHE A 113 -8.19 -8.23 0.56
N ALA A 114 -7.58 -9.40 0.63
CA ALA A 114 -6.22 -9.72 0.18
C ALA A 114 -6.15 -11.20 -0.24
N TYR A 115 -5.13 -11.56 -0.97
CA TYR A 115 -4.81 -12.95 -1.28
C TYR A 115 -3.29 -13.16 -1.24
N ASP A 116 -2.81 -14.35 -1.52
CA ASP A 116 -1.40 -14.75 -1.39
C ASP A 116 -0.52 -14.32 -2.59
N ASP A 117 -0.71 -13.07 -3.06
CA ASP A 117 0.01 -12.46 -4.18
C ASP A 117 1.48 -12.10 -3.88
N TRP A 118 1.82 -12.01 -2.61
CA TRP A 118 3.17 -11.74 -2.12
C TRP A 118 4.13 -12.92 -2.28
N ASP A 119 3.60 -14.15 -2.46
CA ASP A 119 4.37 -15.37 -2.57
C ASP A 119 4.93 -15.53 -4.00
N GLU A 120 6.22 -15.34 -4.17
CA GLU A 120 6.90 -15.44 -5.46
C GLU A 120 6.80 -16.84 -6.09
N ASN A 121 6.55 -17.89 -5.29
CA ASN A 121 6.35 -19.25 -5.78
C ASN A 121 4.93 -19.51 -6.31
N LYS A 122 4.02 -18.55 -6.12
CA LYS A 122 2.62 -18.65 -6.52
C LYS A 122 2.24 -17.68 -7.64
N GLN A 123 3.18 -17.35 -8.50
CA GLN A 123 2.94 -16.53 -9.69
C GLN A 123 2.50 -17.38 -10.89
N GLY A 124 1.94 -16.74 -11.94
CA GLY A 124 1.39 -17.39 -13.11
C GLY A 124 -0.07 -17.84 -12.92
N ARG A 125 -0.81 -17.17 -12.00
CA ARG A 125 -2.22 -17.46 -11.67
C ARG A 125 -3.12 -16.25 -11.98
N GLU A 126 -2.91 -15.60 -13.11
CA GLU A 126 -3.57 -14.33 -13.48
C GLU A 126 -5.10 -14.44 -13.42
N GLU A 127 -5.70 -15.49 -13.99
CA GLU A 127 -7.16 -15.70 -13.95
C GLU A 127 -7.68 -15.93 -12.53
N TYR A 128 -6.93 -16.65 -11.69
CA TYR A 128 -7.26 -16.82 -10.28
C TYR A 128 -7.22 -15.46 -9.55
N ALA A 129 -6.16 -14.69 -9.75
CA ALA A 129 -5.99 -13.37 -9.16
C ALA A 129 -7.13 -12.42 -9.57
N LYS A 130 -7.44 -12.34 -10.86
CA LYS A 130 -8.54 -11.55 -11.41
C LYS A 130 -9.89 -11.94 -10.79
N THR A 131 -10.22 -13.24 -10.80
CA THR A 131 -11.45 -13.75 -10.20
C THR A 131 -11.55 -13.38 -8.73
N LYS A 132 -10.46 -13.55 -7.97
CA LYS A 132 -10.42 -13.21 -6.54
C LYS A 132 -10.68 -11.73 -6.29
N ILE A 133 -10.06 -10.84 -7.04
CA ILE A 133 -10.25 -9.40 -6.87
C ILE A 133 -11.68 -9.02 -7.23
N LEU A 134 -12.16 -9.42 -8.39
CA LEU A 134 -13.48 -9.02 -8.89
C LEU A 134 -14.63 -9.56 -8.01
N SER A 135 -14.52 -10.80 -7.51
CA SER A 135 -15.55 -11.41 -6.65
C SER A 135 -15.61 -10.82 -5.23
N ASN A 136 -14.57 -10.09 -4.80
CA ASN A 136 -14.51 -9.42 -3.50
C ASN A 136 -14.62 -7.89 -3.60
N THR A 137 -14.97 -7.38 -4.78
CA THR A 137 -15.21 -5.95 -4.98
C THR A 137 -16.61 -5.60 -4.46
N HIS A 138 -16.68 -4.56 -3.62
CA HIS A 138 -17.92 -4.04 -3.04
C HIS A 138 -17.75 -2.55 -2.69
N ASN A 139 -18.84 -1.86 -2.38
CA ASN A 139 -18.79 -0.45 -1.95
C ASN A 139 -17.95 -0.30 -0.68
N GLY A 140 -16.95 0.60 -0.73
CA GLY A 140 -16.02 0.84 0.37
C GLY A 140 -14.91 -0.21 0.50
N ALA A 141 -14.73 -1.09 -0.50
CA ALA A 141 -13.64 -2.06 -0.50
C ALA A 141 -12.28 -1.38 -0.45
N VAL A 142 -11.42 -1.83 0.45
CA VAL A 142 -9.99 -1.54 0.47
C VAL A 142 -9.26 -2.82 0.08
N ILE A 143 -8.73 -2.86 -1.12
CA ILE A 143 -8.09 -4.05 -1.70
C ILE A 143 -6.58 -3.94 -1.48
N LEU A 144 -5.99 -4.93 -0.81
CA LEU A 144 -4.54 -5.05 -0.64
C LEU A 144 -3.95 -5.90 -1.76
N LEU A 145 -3.01 -5.30 -2.50
CA LEU A 145 -2.19 -5.98 -3.50
C LEU A 145 -0.71 -5.66 -3.28
N HIS A 146 0.18 -6.59 -3.66
CA HIS A 146 1.62 -6.39 -3.54
C HIS A 146 2.27 -6.12 -4.91
N ALA A 147 3.16 -5.13 -4.95
CA ALA A 147 3.82 -4.70 -6.18
C ALA A 147 4.98 -5.62 -6.63
N ASN A 148 5.28 -6.68 -5.88
CA ASN A 148 6.19 -7.75 -6.31
C ASN A 148 5.45 -8.86 -7.08
N SER A 149 4.14 -8.85 -7.14
CA SER A 149 3.34 -9.81 -7.92
C SER A 149 3.36 -9.47 -9.41
N LYS A 150 3.83 -10.42 -10.21
CA LYS A 150 3.75 -10.34 -11.66
C LYS A 150 2.31 -10.42 -12.15
N ASP A 151 1.53 -11.30 -11.52
CA ASP A 151 0.13 -11.51 -11.88
C ASP A 151 -0.66 -10.21 -11.71
N ASN A 152 -0.52 -9.54 -10.56
CA ASN A 152 -1.16 -8.25 -10.33
C ASN A 152 -0.78 -7.21 -11.38
N ALA A 153 0.50 -7.10 -11.70
CA ALA A 153 0.97 -6.13 -12.68
C ALA A 153 0.39 -6.38 -14.08
N ASN A 154 0.24 -7.64 -14.46
CA ASN A 154 -0.28 -8.01 -15.77
C ASN A 154 -1.79 -7.80 -15.90
N ILE A 155 -2.56 -8.08 -14.83
CA ILE A 155 -4.03 -8.00 -14.88
C ILE A 155 -4.59 -6.65 -14.46
N LEU A 156 -3.79 -5.74 -13.88
CA LEU A 156 -4.28 -4.53 -13.23
C LEU A 156 -5.14 -3.65 -14.14
N ASP A 157 -4.75 -3.49 -15.40
CA ASP A 157 -5.51 -2.69 -16.38
C ASP A 157 -6.91 -3.29 -16.62
N GLU A 158 -6.98 -4.59 -16.83
CA GLU A 158 -8.25 -5.30 -17.05
C GLU A 158 -9.12 -5.25 -15.80
N VAL A 159 -8.53 -5.47 -14.63
CA VAL A 159 -9.25 -5.41 -13.34
C VAL A 159 -9.84 -4.03 -13.09
N ILE A 160 -9.07 -2.96 -13.31
CA ILE A 160 -9.57 -1.59 -13.16
C ILE A 160 -10.77 -1.34 -14.07
N LYS A 161 -10.65 -1.69 -15.35
CA LYS A 161 -11.74 -1.49 -16.33
C LYS A 161 -12.98 -2.30 -16.00
N GLU A 162 -12.83 -3.54 -15.55
CA GLU A 162 -13.96 -4.38 -15.19
C GLU A 162 -14.68 -3.88 -13.92
N ILE A 163 -13.94 -3.40 -12.91
CA ILE A 163 -14.50 -2.77 -11.71
C ILE A 163 -15.30 -1.51 -12.10
N GLN A 164 -14.74 -0.66 -12.98
CA GLN A 164 -15.44 0.53 -13.49
C GLN A 164 -16.70 0.16 -14.28
N LYS A 165 -16.65 -0.87 -15.12
CA LYS A 165 -17.79 -1.37 -15.88
C LYS A 165 -18.93 -1.91 -14.98
N GLN A 166 -18.57 -2.44 -13.80
CA GLN A 166 -19.54 -2.84 -12.78
C GLN A 166 -20.17 -1.64 -12.04
N GLY A 167 -19.78 -0.40 -12.37
CA GLY A 167 -20.33 0.82 -11.81
C GLY A 167 -19.61 1.33 -10.56
N TYR A 168 -18.46 0.76 -10.21
CA TYR A 168 -17.66 1.25 -9.09
C TYR A 168 -16.72 2.38 -9.53
N GLU A 169 -16.44 3.28 -8.60
CA GLU A 169 -15.44 4.33 -8.73
C GLU A 169 -14.26 4.08 -7.79
N PHE A 170 -13.05 4.35 -8.28
CA PHE A 170 -11.85 4.36 -7.44
C PHE A 170 -11.74 5.70 -6.72
N LYS A 171 -11.54 5.65 -5.41
CA LYS A 171 -11.33 6.80 -4.53
C LYS A 171 -10.04 6.64 -3.74
N THR A 172 -9.48 7.76 -3.32
CA THR A 172 -8.32 7.78 -2.44
C THR A 172 -8.73 7.63 -0.97
N LEU A 173 -7.77 7.33 -0.10
CA LEU A 173 -8.02 7.29 1.36
C LEU A 173 -8.41 8.67 1.91
N ASP A 174 -7.98 9.77 1.27
CA ASP A 174 -8.37 11.13 1.67
C ASP A 174 -9.85 11.43 1.39
N GLU A 175 -10.46 10.73 0.43
CA GLU A 175 -11.88 10.84 0.08
C GLU A 175 -12.77 9.88 0.88
N PHE A 176 -12.17 8.98 1.68
CA PHE A 176 -12.91 8.02 2.48
C PHE A 176 -13.62 8.73 3.63
N LYS A 177 -14.93 8.91 3.51
CA LYS A 177 -15.77 9.49 4.57
C LYS A 177 -16.05 8.44 5.65
N ARG A 178 -15.67 8.73 6.87
CA ARG A 178 -16.01 7.92 8.06
C ARG A 178 -17.42 8.23 8.52
#